data_4e0f0763bdab8663bd2a51382e548362
#
_entry.id   4e0f0763bdab8663bd2a51382e548362
#
_cell.length_a   1.000
_cell.length_b   1.000
_cell.length_c   1.000
_cell.angle_alpha   90.00
_cell.angle_beta   90.00
_cell.angle_gamma   90.00
#
_symmetry.space_group_name_H-M   'P 1'
#
loop_
_entity.id
_entity.type
_entity.pdbx_description
1 polymer ?
#
loop_
_entity_poly.entity_id
_entity_poly.type
_entity_poly.pdbx_seq_one_letter_code
_entity_poly.pdbx_strand_id
1 'polypeptide(L)'
;MVVRVVMFSAIFLAAANVPAAAETRDDGGRLGIGQGANSCWAWTRSHEAKAATQGLYTQWVAGFVSGLNWNTDDPDILTEMDFDGLMAWVDNYCKANPLAKVTTGAAMLVQELRERAQRK
;
A
#
# COMPACT_ATOMS: atom_id res chain seq x y z
N MET A 1 -4.55 -59.17 41.60
CA MET A 1 -4.53 -57.72 41.74
C MET A 1 -4.02 -57.17 40.44
N VAL A 2 -4.95 -56.72 39.57
CA VAL A 2 -4.61 -56.24 38.23
C VAL A 2 -4.56 -54.71 38.26
N VAL A 3 -3.36 -54.15 38.10
CA VAL A 3 -3.16 -52.71 38.01
C VAL A 3 -3.46 -52.26 36.59
N ARG A 4 -4.56 -51.55 36.39
CA ARG A 4 -4.89 -50.88 35.13
C ARG A 4 -4.10 -49.58 35.01
N VAL A 5 -3.09 -49.57 34.16
CA VAL A 5 -2.40 -48.37 33.77
C VAL A 5 -3.31 -47.61 32.77
N VAL A 6 -3.83 -46.47 33.21
CA VAL A 6 -4.57 -45.56 32.34
C VAL A 6 -3.55 -44.64 31.67
N MET A 7 -3.32 -44.86 30.36
CA MET A 7 -2.53 -43.96 29.55
C MET A 7 -3.38 -42.71 29.21
N PHE A 8 -3.01 -41.58 29.80
CA PHE A 8 -3.51 -40.28 29.37
C PHE A 8 -2.77 -39.84 28.09
N SER A 9 -3.45 -39.96 26.96
CA SER A 9 -2.96 -39.34 25.71
C SER A 9 -3.15 -37.83 25.78
N ALA A 10 -2.07 -37.12 25.96
CA ALA A 10 -2.07 -35.65 25.83
C ALA A 10 -2.21 -35.27 24.36
N ILE A 11 -3.36 -34.75 24.01
CA ILE A 11 -3.60 -34.16 22.68
C ILE A 11 -2.92 -32.79 22.69
N PHE A 12 -1.75 -32.68 22.06
CA PHE A 12 -1.15 -31.39 21.76
C PHE A 12 -1.98 -30.70 20.64
N LEU A 13 -2.82 -29.74 21.02
CA LEU A 13 -3.35 -28.78 20.05
C LEU A 13 -2.19 -27.91 19.57
N ALA A 14 -1.71 -28.18 18.37
CA ALA A 14 -0.84 -27.25 17.68
C ALA A 14 -1.67 -25.99 17.36
N ALA A 15 -1.44 -24.91 18.09
CA ALA A 15 -1.96 -23.61 17.73
C ALA A 15 -1.33 -23.22 16.39
N ALA A 16 -2.12 -23.28 15.31
CA ALA A 16 -1.72 -22.74 14.03
C ALA A 16 -1.53 -21.24 14.21
N ASN A 17 -0.27 -20.78 14.16
CA ASN A 17 0.03 -19.37 14.02
C ASN A 17 -0.47 -18.93 12.65
N VAL A 18 -1.70 -18.44 12.58
CA VAL A 18 -2.19 -17.68 11.44
C VAL A 18 -1.37 -16.40 11.44
N PRO A 19 -0.56 -16.10 10.41
CA PRO A 19 0.10 -14.82 10.35
C PRO A 19 -0.99 -13.77 10.41
N ALA A 20 -0.86 -12.82 11.34
CA ALA A 20 -1.74 -11.67 11.41
C ALA A 20 -1.78 -11.07 10.00
N ALA A 21 -2.99 -10.95 9.43
CA ALA A 21 -3.17 -10.25 8.17
C ALA A 21 -2.43 -8.93 8.31
N ALA A 22 -1.54 -8.61 7.33
CA ALA A 22 -0.82 -7.37 7.34
C ALA A 22 -1.84 -6.27 7.61
N GLU A 23 -1.69 -5.54 8.72
CA GLU A 23 -2.55 -4.42 9.03
C GLU A 23 -2.52 -3.51 7.81
N THR A 24 -3.64 -3.43 7.10
CA THR A 24 -3.85 -2.39 6.12
C THR A 24 -3.71 -1.09 6.90
N ARG A 25 -2.59 -0.38 6.70
CA ARG A 25 -2.42 0.93 7.29
C ARG A 25 -3.66 1.72 6.95
N ASP A 26 -4.44 2.00 7.97
CA ASP A 26 -5.62 2.85 7.84
C ASP A 26 -5.14 4.24 7.42
N ASP A 27 -5.53 4.67 6.22
CA ASP A 27 -5.32 6.04 5.74
C ASP A 27 -6.20 7.06 6.51
N GLY A 28 -6.78 6.64 7.62
CA GLY A 28 -7.69 7.44 8.43
C GLY A 28 -9.04 7.66 7.78
N GLY A 29 -9.40 6.81 6.79
CA GLY A 29 -10.68 6.90 6.08
C GLY A 29 -10.81 8.17 5.22
N ARG A 30 -9.71 8.83 4.90
CA ARG A 30 -9.73 10.03 4.06
C ARG A 30 -10.08 9.66 2.63
N LEU A 31 -11.03 10.38 2.07
CA LEU A 31 -11.50 10.17 0.72
C LEU A 31 -10.67 11.00 -0.27
N GLY A 32 -10.19 10.35 -1.33
CA GLY A 32 -9.77 11.03 -2.55
C GLY A 32 -10.95 11.22 -3.49
N ILE A 33 -10.91 12.24 -4.32
CA ILE A 33 -11.84 12.46 -5.43
C ILE A 33 -11.14 12.19 -6.76
N GLY A 34 -11.91 11.98 -7.81
CA GLY A 34 -11.37 11.68 -9.14
C GLY A 34 -10.72 10.28 -9.21
N GLN A 35 -9.65 10.15 -9.96
CA GLN A 35 -9.01 8.85 -10.18
C GLN A 35 -8.44 8.21 -8.91
N GLY A 36 -8.11 9.01 -7.91
CA GLY A 36 -7.64 8.51 -6.62
C GLY A 36 -8.69 7.73 -5.84
N ALA A 37 -9.98 7.96 -6.08
CA ALA A 37 -11.07 7.21 -5.46
C ALA A 37 -11.23 5.78 -5.98
N ASN A 38 -10.63 5.48 -7.14
CA ASN A 38 -10.69 4.17 -7.76
C ASN A 38 -9.79 3.15 -7.06
N SER A 39 -10.10 1.87 -7.28
CA SER A 39 -9.27 0.79 -6.75
C SER A 39 -7.92 0.68 -7.47
N CYS A 40 -6.94 0.16 -6.76
CA CYS A 40 -5.64 -0.22 -7.33
C CYS A 40 -5.78 -1.23 -8.47
N TRP A 41 -6.80 -2.09 -8.44
CA TRP A 41 -7.11 -3.00 -9.55
C TRP A 41 -7.45 -2.24 -10.83
N ALA A 42 -8.23 -1.14 -10.74
CA ALA A 42 -8.55 -0.30 -11.88
C ALA A 42 -7.29 0.43 -12.43
N TRP A 43 -6.39 0.88 -11.54
CA TRP A 43 -5.07 1.39 -11.92
C TRP A 43 -4.29 0.36 -12.74
N THR A 44 -4.08 -0.84 -12.18
CA THR A 44 -3.28 -1.88 -12.81
C THR A 44 -3.85 -2.27 -14.18
N ARG A 45 -5.16 -2.46 -14.29
CA ARG A 45 -5.81 -2.75 -15.58
C ARG A 45 -5.62 -1.65 -16.61
N SER A 46 -5.73 -0.39 -16.21
CA SER A 46 -5.53 0.75 -17.09
C SER A 46 -4.11 0.76 -17.66
N HIS A 47 -3.10 0.44 -16.82
CA HIS A 47 -1.69 0.42 -17.22
C HIS A 47 -1.35 -0.78 -18.10
N GLU A 48 -1.82 -1.98 -17.76
CA GLU A 48 -1.60 -3.19 -18.55
C GLU A 48 -2.26 -3.10 -19.95
N ALA A 49 -3.46 -2.55 -20.01
CA ALA A 49 -4.19 -2.36 -21.27
C ALA A 49 -3.68 -1.15 -22.08
N LYS A 50 -2.74 -0.35 -21.54
CA LYS A 50 -2.33 0.94 -22.13
C LYS A 50 -3.52 1.81 -22.51
N ALA A 51 -4.54 1.82 -21.64
CA ALA A 51 -5.77 2.52 -21.86
C ALA A 51 -5.57 4.04 -21.87
N ALA A 52 -6.44 4.78 -22.57
CA ALA A 52 -6.39 6.24 -22.58
C ALA A 52 -6.51 6.86 -21.17
N THR A 53 -7.16 6.14 -20.23
CA THR A 53 -7.29 6.55 -18.83
C THR A 53 -6.01 6.45 -18.02
N GLN A 54 -4.97 5.77 -18.52
CA GLN A 54 -3.68 5.65 -17.82
C GLN A 54 -3.10 7.03 -17.48
N GLY A 55 -3.11 7.95 -18.45
CA GLY A 55 -2.63 9.33 -18.27
C GLY A 55 -3.39 10.08 -17.18
N LEU A 56 -4.69 9.84 -17.05
CA LEU A 56 -5.51 10.48 -16.01
C LEU A 56 -5.10 9.99 -14.61
N TYR A 57 -4.81 8.72 -14.45
CA TYR A 57 -4.32 8.15 -13.19
C TYR A 57 -2.96 8.71 -12.80
N THR A 58 -2.01 8.71 -13.74
CA THR A 58 -0.65 9.19 -13.48
C THR A 58 -0.62 10.68 -13.16
N GLN A 59 -1.40 11.49 -13.86
CA GLN A 59 -1.52 12.93 -13.58
C GLN A 59 -2.22 13.19 -12.23
N TRP A 60 -3.19 12.38 -11.87
CA TRP A 60 -3.83 12.50 -10.56
C TRP A 60 -2.82 12.25 -9.43
N VAL A 61 -2.04 11.16 -9.51
CA VAL A 61 -1.00 10.84 -8.52
C VAL A 61 0.06 11.93 -8.47
N ALA A 62 0.53 12.42 -9.62
CA ALA A 62 1.50 13.50 -9.69
C ALA A 62 1.01 14.77 -8.98
N GLY A 63 -0.24 15.16 -9.24
CA GLY A 63 -0.88 16.31 -8.58
C GLY A 63 -1.03 16.12 -7.08
N PHE A 64 -1.43 14.94 -6.63
CA PHE A 64 -1.58 14.60 -5.22
C PHE A 64 -0.24 14.68 -4.47
N VAL A 65 0.80 14.06 -5.00
CA VAL A 65 2.15 14.08 -4.40
C VAL A 65 2.72 15.49 -4.39
N SER A 66 2.57 16.24 -5.49
CA SER A 66 2.99 17.64 -5.57
C SER A 66 2.27 18.51 -4.53
N GLY A 67 0.96 18.35 -4.39
CA GLY A 67 0.17 19.10 -3.41
C GLY A 67 0.62 18.86 -1.97
N LEU A 68 0.94 17.61 -1.64
CA LEU A 68 1.47 17.28 -0.31
C LEU A 68 2.90 17.80 -0.10
N ASN A 69 3.72 17.85 -1.16
CA ASN A 69 5.04 18.43 -1.09
C ASN A 69 5.01 19.95 -0.83
N TRP A 70 4.04 20.65 -1.42
CA TRP A 70 3.88 22.09 -1.22
C TRP A 70 3.30 22.44 0.17
N ASN A 71 2.60 21.53 0.79
CA ASN A 71 1.92 21.76 2.08
C ASN A 71 2.67 21.13 3.26
N THR A 72 3.99 21.24 3.26
CA THR A 72 4.84 20.72 4.34
C THR A 72 6.03 21.61 4.54
N ASP A 73 6.53 21.68 5.79
CA ASP A 73 7.80 22.30 6.14
C ASP A 73 8.98 21.31 6.02
N ASP A 74 8.69 20.08 5.64
CA ASP A 74 9.70 19.04 5.41
C ASP A 74 10.57 19.38 4.19
N PRO A 75 11.77 18.77 4.06
CA PRO A 75 12.56 18.86 2.84
C PRO A 75 11.78 18.46 1.60
N ASP A 76 12.13 19.03 0.45
CA ASP A 76 11.51 18.72 -0.83
C ASP A 76 11.65 17.22 -1.16
N ILE A 77 10.54 16.48 -0.99
CA ILE A 77 10.49 15.03 -1.19
C ILE A 77 10.54 14.63 -2.67
N LEU A 78 10.28 15.55 -3.60
CA LEU A 78 10.32 15.28 -5.04
C LEU A 78 11.74 15.16 -5.58
N THR A 79 12.75 15.53 -4.80
CA THR A 79 14.17 15.30 -5.13
C THR A 79 14.61 13.85 -4.91
N GLU A 80 13.78 13.05 -4.21
CA GLU A 80 14.12 11.68 -3.83
C GLU A 80 13.90 10.66 -4.96
N MET A 81 13.08 10.99 -5.94
CA MET A 81 12.68 10.08 -6.99
C MET A 81 12.16 10.86 -8.21
N ASP A 82 12.51 10.42 -9.41
CA ASP A 82 11.94 10.99 -10.63
C ASP A 82 10.50 10.53 -10.88
N PHE A 83 9.84 11.13 -11.86
CA PHE A 83 8.45 10.84 -12.17
C PHE A 83 8.21 9.36 -12.49
N ASP A 84 9.08 8.76 -13.28
CA ASP A 84 8.95 7.34 -13.67
C ASP A 84 9.10 6.42 -12.46
N GLY A 85 10.01 6.76 -11.56
CA GLY A 85 10.17 6.05 -10.29
C GLY A 85 8.94 6.17 -9.39
N LEU A 86 8.33 7.35 -9.30
CA LEU A 86 7.08 7.55 -8.55
C LEU A 86 5.96 6.66 -9.10
N MET A 87 5.80 6.63 -10.42
CA MET A 87 4.76 5.82 -11.08
C MET A 87 5.03 4.32 -10.93
N ALA A 88 6.28 3.89 -11.06
CA ALA A 88 6.68 2.50 -10.84
C ALA A 88 6.43 2.06 -9.39
N TRP A 89 6.65 2.93 -8.42
CA TRP A 89 6.37 2.64 -7.03
C TRP A 89 4.88 2.41 -6.78
N VAL A 90 4.01 3.29 -7.30
CA VAL A 90 2.55 3.15 -7.18
C VAL A 90 2.06 1.90 -7.93
N ASP A 91 2.63 1.60 -9.09
CA ASP A 91 2.30 0.39 -9.85
C ASP A 91 2.60 -0.89 -9.05
N ASN A 92 3.76 -0.97 -8.43
CA ASN A 92 4.12 -2.09 -7.56
C ASN A 92 3.22 -2.18 -6.32
N TYR A 93 2.92 -1.04 -5.69
CA TYR A 93 1.99 -0.99 -4.57
C TYR A 93 0.61 -1.51 -4.97
N CYS A 94 0.08 -1.03 -6.08
CA CYS A 94 -1.24 -1.40 -6.56
C CYS A 94 -1.34 -2.86 -6.99
N LYS A 95 -0.29 -3.42 -7.59
CA LYS A 95 -0.22 -4.87 -7.90
C LYS A 95 -0.28 -5.72 -6.64
N ALA A 96 0.37 -5.30 -5.58
CA ALA A 96 0.35 -6.00 -4.29
C ALA A 96 -0.95 -5.78 -3.49
N ASN A 97 -1.67 -4.69 -3.74
CA ASN A 97 -2.84 -4.26 -2.96
C ASN A 97 -4.03 -3.90 -3.86
N PRO A 98 -4.59 -4.86 -4.63
CA PRO A 98 -5.58 -4.57 -5.66
C PRO A 98 -6.89 -3.97 -5.13
N LEU A 99 -7.23 -4.24 -3.87
CA LEU A 99 -8.44 -3.72 -3.23
C LEU A 99 -8.24 -2.36 -2.55
N ALA A 100 -7.00 -1.90 -2.40
CA ALA A 100 -6.73 -0.57 -1.88
C ALA A 100 -7.19 0.52 -2.86
N LYS A 101 -7.29 1.74 -2.38
CA LYS A 101 -7.52 2.92 -3.22
C LYS A 101 -6.22 3.44 -3.81
N VAL A 102 -6.27 4.03 -4.99
CA VAL A 102 -5.11 4.73 -5.57
C VAL A 102 -4.63 5.85 -4.65
N THR A 103 -5.55 6.56 -4.00
CA THR A 103 -5.22 7.57 -2.96
C THR A 103 -4.36 6.98 -1.86
N THR A 104 -4.69 5.79 -1.36
CA THR A 104 -3.90 5.12 -0.32
C THR A 104 -2.48 4.82 -0.80
N GLY A 105 -2.35 4.30 -2.04
CA GLY A 105 -1.03 4.07 -2.65
C GLY A 105 -0.20 5.35 -2.76
N ALA A 106 -0.81 6.45 -3.22
CA ALA A 106 -0.14 7.73 -3.33
C ALA A 106 0.26 8.30 -1.95
N ALA A 107 -0.57 8.13 -0.92
CA ALA A 107 -0.25 8.53 0.46
C ALA A 107 0.93 7.72 1.03
N MET A 108 0.97 6.42 0.77
CA MET A 108 2.07 5.55 1.18
C MET A 108 3.37 5.93 0.48
N LEU A 109 3.31 6.30 -0.80
CA LEU A 109 4.47 6.82 -1.53
C LEU A 109 5.02 8.09 -0.86
N VAL A 110 4.16 9.05 -0.53
CA VAL A 110 4.60 10.28 0.16
C VAL A 110 5.27 9.95 1.50
N GLN A 111 4.75 9.01 2.25
CA GLN A 111 5.39 8.57 3.49
C GLN A 111 6.78 7.99 3.22
N GLU A 112 6.92 7.12 2.23
CA GLU A 112 8.22 6.54 1.85
C GLU A 112 9.23 7.64 1.45
N LEU A 113 8.80 8.63 0.67
CA LEU A 113 9.66 9.74 0.25
C LEU A 113 10.13 10.59 1.45
N ARG A 114 9.24 10.86 2.40
CA ARG A 114 9.59 11.57 3.64
C ARG A 114 10.61 10.80 4.47
N GLU A 115 10.41 9.50 4.62
CA GLU A 115 11.35 8.64 5.33
C GLU A 115 12.73 8.62 4.65
N ARG A 116 12.79 8.61 3.31
CA ARG A 116 14.05 8.70 2.56
C ARG A 116 14.73 10.04 2.77
N ALA A 117 14.01 11.14 2.70
CA ALA A 117 14.54 12.48 2.90
C ALA A 117 15.14 12.67 4.31
N GLN A 118 14.54 12.04 5.32
CA GLN A 118 15.01 12.11 6.71
C GLN A 118 16.25 11.25 6.99
N ARG A 119 16.50 10.21 6.19
CA ARG A 119 17.66 9.31 6.34
C ARG A 119 18.97 9.92 5.81
N LYS A 120 18.93 11.05 5.13
CA LYS A 120 20.10 11.77 4.63
C LYS A 120 20.66 12.70 5.70
#